data_974ab1b12e077410dc859d7bb1b61515
#
_entry.id   974ab1b12e077410dc859d7bb1b61515
#
_cell.length_a   1.000
_cell.length_b   1.000
_cell.length_c   1.000
_cell.angle_alpha   90.00
_cell.angle_beta   90.00
_cell.angle_gamma   90.00
#
_symmetry.space_group_name_H-M   'P 1'
#
loop_
_entity.id
_entity.type
_entity.pdbx_description
1 polymer ?
#
loop_
_entity_poly.entity_id
_entity_poly.type
_entity_poly.pdbx_seq_one_letter_code
_entity_poly.pdbx_strand_id
1 'polypeptide(L)'
;MKELANRLAMQHLVNAYSQETGKASLFEKYQQNSTQLAFSQGLTLLSLPLSLIQAQLFVPLSYVSRVGRHRIAALPQIFQKGQKLNFSAVAMVSLLLEELVQQSEGHVDAASLVERWIQSRDALQQFLNIRAEDFDALVQLEQGFIESEQALILGHSMHPAPKSRTGFVHEEWQKYSPEACGQTQLHYWLVAPEYIAEGTALEQAFSIQLKQEIKWHLSESELETLAAYAHYKLLPLHPWQARYLQSKVWFKSLKAKLKIIDLGEKAWIFSPTTSVRTLASFNAPWMLKPSLSVMITNSIRVNLAKECHRGEMTHRLWHSELGQSILKQCPTLKAVNDPAWIALQLDGEIIDETICIVRDQPFTPEQQVTCIASLCQDHPVEERNRFNALFDQIASQQKLNDKAQIAHDWFKTFLNISLRPLMYVYHRYGM
;
A
#
# COMPACT_ATOMS: atom_id res chain seq x y z
N MET A 1 -5.64 -11.65 -19.04
CA MET A 1 -5.57 -10.84 -17.81
C MET A 1 -6.90 -10.30 -17.33
N LYS A 2 -7.83 -9.83 -18.21
CA LYS A 2 -9.13 -9.27 -17.78
C LYS A 2 -9.97 -10.24 -16.92
N GLU A 3 -10.07 -11.50 -17.33
CA GLU A 3 -10.80 -12.53 -16.58
C GLU A 3 -10.14 -12.83 -15.23
N LEU A 4 -8.82 -12.92 -15.21
CA LEU A 4 -8.03 -13.08 -13.99
C LEU A 4 -8.24 -11.91 -13.01
N ALA A 5 -8.21 -10.66 -13.51
CA ALA A 5 -8.48 -9.48 -12.70
C ALA A 5 -9.90 -9.47 -12.12
N ASN A 6 -10.92 -9.84 -12.91
CA ASN A 6 -12.29 -9.98 -12.42
C ASN A 6 -12.39 -11.03 -11.32
N ARG A 7 -11.75 -12.19 -11.49
CA ARG A 7 -11.73 -13.27 -10.49
C ARG A 7 -11.07 -12.83 -9.18
N LEU A 8 -9.88 -12.23 -9.26
CA LEU A 8 -9.14 -11.77 -8.09
C LEU A 8 -9.84 -10.60 -7.37
N ALA A 9 -10.38 -9.63 -8.11
CA ALA A 9 -11.15 -8.54 -7.52
C ALA A 9 -12.44 -9.05 -6.85
N MET A 10 -13.12 -10.04 -7.45
CA MET A 10 -14.28 -10.70 -6.84
C MET A 10 -13.90 -11.47 -5.58
N GLN A 11 -12.73 -12.13 -5.57
CA GLN A 11 -12.21 -12.82 -4.39
C GLN A 11 -12.05 -11.86 -3.19
N HIS A 12 -11.47 -10.69 -3.42
CA HIS A 12 -11.33 -9.68 -2.37
C HIS A 12 -12.69 -9.23 -1.82
N LEU A 13 -13.64 -8.93 -2.70
CA LEU A 13 -14.98 -8.51 -2.30
C LEU A 13 -15.71 -9.62 -1.53
N VAL A 14 -15.73 -10.84 -2.04
CA VAL A 14 -16.41 -11.97 -1.41
C VAL A 14 -15.81 -12.28 -0.04
N ASN A 15 -14.49 -12.29 0.10
CA ASN A 15 -13.84 -12.53 1.38
C ASN A 15 -14.18 -11.42 2.40
N ALA A 16 -14.09 -10.14 1.99
CA ALA A 16 -14.47 -9.02 2.86
C ALA A 16 -15.95 -9.07 3.25
N TYR A 17 -16.84 -9.26 2.27
CA TYR A 17 -18.29 -9.34 2.50
C TYR A 17 -18.65 -10.49 3.44
N SER A 18 -18.06 -11.68 3.24
CA SER A 18 -18.31 -12.86 4.06
C SER A 18 -17.89 -12.65 5.51
N GLN A 19 -16.73 -12.02 5.70
CA GLN A 19 -16.18 -11.70 7.04
C GLN A 19 -17.05 -10.68 7.78
N GLU A 20 -17.43 -9.60 7.10
CA GLU A 20 -18.20 -8.50 7.70
C GLU A 20 -19.64 -8.88 8.01
N THR A 21 -20.28 -9.69 7.16
CA THR A 21 -21.69 -10.01 7.31
C THR A 21 -21.94 -11.31 8.07
N GLY A 22 -20.98 -12.24 8.10
CA GLY A 22 -21.16 -13.58 8.67
C GLY A 22 -22.20 -14.45 7.96
N LYS A 23 -22.67 -14.04 6.76
CA LYS A 23 -23.79 -14.73 6.05
C LYS A 23 -23.34 -15.85 5.11
N ALA A 24 -22.05 -16.04 4.96
CA ALA A 24 -21.52 -17.08 4.11
C ALA A 24 -21.67 -18.47 4.75
N SER A 25 -22.09 -19.45 3.95
CA SER A 25 -22.17 -20.85 4.34
C SER A 25 -21.28 -21.70 3.42
N LEU A 26 -20.50 -22.62 4.02
CA LEU A 26 -19.69 -23.57 3.26
C LEU A 26 -20.47 -24.86 3.00
N PHE A 27 -20.48 -25.31 1.76
CA PHE A 27 -21.02 -26.60 1.36
C PHE A 27 -19.86 -27.51 0.99
N GLU A 28 -19.54 -28.45 1.86
CA GLU A 28 -18.52 -29.46 1.60
C GLU A 28 -19.08 -30.50 0.63
N LYS A 29 -18.37 -30.72 -0.48
CA LYS A 29 -18.62 -31.73 -1.50
C LYS A 29 -20.09 -31.79 -1.96
N TYR A 30 -20.39 -31.03 -2.97
CA TYR A 30 -21.67 -31.10 -3.65
C TYR A 30 -21.95 -32.53 -4.10
N GLN A 31 -22.99 -33.18 -3.52
CA GLN A 31 -23.45 -34.49 -3.97
C GLN A 31 -23.96 -34.39 -5.41
N GLN A 32 -23.60 -35.34 -6.22
CA GLN A 32 -23.71 -35.41 -7.68
C GLN A 32 -25.10 -35.30 -8.29
N ASN A 33 -26.17 -35.01 -7.54
CA ASN A 33 -27.55 -35.16 -7.99
C ASN A 33 -28.20 -33.88 -8.56
N SER A 34 -27.51 -32.77 -8.69
CA SER A 34 -28.05 -31.62 -9.44
C SER A 34 -27.13 -31.25 -10.60
N THR A 35 -27.61 -31.51 -11.80
CA THR A 35 -27.04 -31.14 -13.10
C THR A 35 -26.82 -29.63 -13.28
N GLN A 36 -27.17 -28.83 -12.30
CA GLN A 36 -27.23 -27.37 -12.35
C GLN A 36 -25.94 -26.66 -11.95
N LEU A 37 -25.03 -27.30 -11.19
CA LEU A 37 -23.76 -26.71 -10.73
C LEU A 37 -22.53 -27.41 -11.33
N ALA A 38 -22.58 -27.71 -12.61
CA ALA A 38 -21.53 -28.45 -13.34
C ALA A 38 -20.12 -27.81 -13.25
N PHE A 39 -20.05 -26.49 -12.96
CA PHE A 39 -18.76 -25.77 -12.85
C PHE A 39 -17.98 -26.07 -11.55
N SER A 40 -18.61 -26.77 -10.61
CA SER A 40 -18.07 -26.97 -9.25
C SER A 40 -17.73 -28.40 -8.90
N GLN A 41 -17.66 -29.33 -9.88
CA GLN A 41 -17.37 -30.74 -9.61
C GLN A 41 -16.04 -30.87 -8.81
N GLY A 42 -16.16 -31.42 -7.60
CA GLY A 42 -15.03 -31.66 -6.71
C GLY A 42 -14.56 -30.42 -5.90
N LEU A 43 -15.14 -29.25 -6.08
CA LEU A 43 -14.80 -28.03 -5.34
C LEU A 43 -15.75 -27.82 -4.16
N THR A 44 -15.24 -27.19 -3.10
CA THR A 44 -16.08 -26.62 -2.03
C THR A 44 -16.76 -25.35 -2.55
N LEU A 45 -18.04 -25.19 -2.22
CA LEU A 45 -18.80 -23.99 -2.57
C LEU A 45 -19.00 -23.12 -1.33
N LEU A 46 -18.78 -21.81 -1.51
CA LEU A 46 -19.28 -20.79 -0.58
C LEU A 46 -20.62 -20.28 -1.12
N SER A 47 -21.66 -20.29 -0.29
CA SER A 47 -22.97 -19.76 -0.65
C SER A 47 -23.26 -18.48 0.11
N LEU A 48 -23.73 -17.47 -0.62
CA LEU A 48 -24.18 -16.19 -0.08
C LEU A 48 -25.63 -15.94 -0.50
N PRO A 49 -26.55 -15.69 0.45
CA PRO A 49 -27.93 -15.37 0.12
C PRO A 49 -28.04 -13.97 -0.48
N LEU A 50 -28.83 -13.85 -1.54
CA LEU A 50 -29.22 -12.59 -2.18
C LEU A 50 -30.73 -12.39 -1.93
N SER A 51 -31.07 -11.82 -0.78
CA SER A 51 -32.45 -11.71 -0.26
C SER A 51 -33.30 -10.81 -1.14
N LEU A 52 -32.72 -9.74 -1.68
CA LEU A 52 -33.36 -8.76 -2.57
C LEU A 52 -34.03 -9.40 -3.79
N ILE A 53 -33.39 -10.41 -4.35
CA ILE A 53 -33.86 -11.08 -5.56
C ILE A 53 -34.25 -12.56 -5.28
N GLN A 54 -34.32 -12.96 -3.99
CA GLN A 54 -34.62 -14.34 -3.59
C GLN A 54 -33.75 -15.40 -4.32
N ALA A 55 -32.42 -15.14 -4.39
CA ALA A 55 -31.45 -15.96 -5.09
C ALA A 55 -30.28 -16.36 -4.17
N GLN A 56 -29.41 -17.23 -4.69
CA GLN A 56 -28.18 -17.65 -4.04
C GLN A 56 -26.99 -17.37 -4.96
N LEU A 57 -25.96 -16.75 -4.42
CA LEU A 57 -24.65 -16.63 -5.08
C LEU A 57 -23.77 -17.79 -4.63
N PHE A 58 -23.31 -18.61 -5.57
CA PHE A 58 -22.37 -19.70 -5.33
C PHE A 58 -20.99 -19.34 -5.84
N VAL A 59 -20.00 -19.52 -4.97
CA VAL A 59 -18.60 -19.19 -5.22
C VAL A 59 -17.77 -20.48 -5.15
N PRO A 60 -17.20 -20.98 -6.25
CA PRO A 60 -16.36 -22.16 -6.22
C PRO A 60 -14.99 -21.82 -5.62
N LEU A 61 -14.57 -22.58 -4.61
CA LEU A 61 -13.33 -22.37 -3.89
C LEU A 61 -12.28 -23.42 -4.27
N SER A 62 -11.09 -22.98 -4.66
CA SER A 62 -9.90 -23.84 -4.77
C SER A 62 -9.20 -24.02 -3.43
N TYR A 63 -9.37 -23.06 -2.50
CA TYR A 63 -8.83 -23.17 -1.15
C TYR A 63 -9.82 -22.61 -0.12
N VAL A 64 -10.07 -23.36 0.94
CA VAL A 64 -10.90 -22.96 2.07
C VAL A 64 -10.01 -22.51 3.22
N SER A 65 -10.07 -21.23 3.55
CA SER A 65 -9.32 -20.65 4.66
C SER A 65 -10.13 -20.68 5.95
N ARG A 66 -9.50 -21.06 7.07
CA ARG A 66 -10.11 -20.99 8.41
C ARG A 66 -10.27 -19.56 8.93
N VAL A 67 -9.57 -18.60 8.31
CA VAL A 67 -9.62 -17.17 8.68
C VAL A 67 -10.31 -16.31 7.61
N GLY A 68 -11.13 -16.92 6.74
CA GLY A 68 -11.93 -16.22 5.74
C GLY A 68 -11.16 -15.74 4.49
N ARG A 69 -9.86 -16.06 4.36
CA ARG A 69 -9.06 -15.74 3.17
C ARG A 69 -9.15 -16.86 2.15
N HIS A 70 -10.36 -17.07 1.61
CA HIS A 70 -10.60 -18.11 0.61
C HIS A 70 -9.97 -17.76 -0.75
N ARG A 71 -9.64 -18.80 -1.55
CA ARG A 71 -9.27 -18.64 -2.96
C ARG A 71 -10.40 -19.10 -3.84
N ILE A 72 -10.79 -18.28 -4.81
CA ILE A 72 -11.87 -18.60 -5.77
C ILE A 72 -11.27 -19.27 -6.99
N ALA A 73 -11.85 -20.43 -7.36
CA ALA A 73 -11.45 -21.17 -8.55
C ALA A 73 -11.95 -20.50 -9.84
N ALA A 74 -13.18 -19.95 -9.81
CA ALA A 74 -13.83 -19.30 -10.95
C ALA A 74 -14.75 -18.17 -10.47
N LEU A 75 -15.26 -17.34 -11.39
CA LEU A 75 -16.25 -16.32 -11.06
C LEU A 75 -17.51 -16.95 -10.45
N PRO A 76 -18.12 -16.29 -9.44
CA PRO A 76 -19.37 -16.74 -8.84
C PRO A 76 -20.51 -16.88 -9.84
N GLN A 77 -21.52 -17.65 -9.50
CA GLN A 77 -22.76 -17.79 -10.28
C GLN A 77 -23.97 -17.60 -9.39
N ILE A 78 -25.01 -16.98 -9.92
CA ILE A 78 -26.26 -16.71 -9.22
C ILE A 78 -27.32 -17.69 -9.71
N PHE A 79 -28.04 -18.29 -8.77
CA PHE A 79 -29.17 -19.19 -9.02
C PHE A 79 -30.42 -18.73 -8.28
N GLN A 80 -31.53 -18.69 -9.01
CA GLN A 80 -32.86 -18.40 -8.47
C GLN A 80 -33.80 -19.57 -8.80
N LYS A 81 -34.40 -20.17 -7.80
CA LYS A 81 -35.30 -21.34 -7.97
C LYS A 81 -34.71 -22.45 -8.86
N GLY A 82 -33.40 -22.68 -8.73
CA GLY A 82 -32.67 -23.69 -9.50
C GLY A 82 -32.25 -23.27 -10.91
N GLN A 83 -32.61 -22.09 -11.38
CA GLN A 83 -32.19 -21.56 -12.69
C GLN A 83 -31.00 -20.60 -12.52
N LYS A 84 -30.00 -20.77 -13.40
CA LYS A 84 -28.86 -19.87 -13.45
C LYS A 84 -29.28 -18.53 -14.05
N LEU A 85 -28.94 -17.46 -13.36
CA LEU A 85 -29.09 -16.09 -13.82
C LEU A 85 -27.77 -15.58 -14.40
N ASN A 86 -27.85 -14.91 -15.55
CA ASN A 86 -26.66 -14.37 -16.21
C ASN A 86 -26.43 -12.92 -15.79
N PHE A 87 -25.43 -12.71 -14.94
CA PHE A 87 -24.98 -11.38 -14.52
C PHE A 87 -23.52 -11.15 -14.91
N SER A 88 -23.19 -9.93 -15.26
CA SER A 88 -21.79 -9.51 -15.35
C SER A 88 -21.16 -9.43 -13.95
N ALA A 89 -19.83 -9.45 -13.86
CA ALA A 89 -19.14 -9.27 -12.59
C ALA A 89 -19.56 -7.98 -11.88
N VAL A 90 -19.70 -6.87 -12.60
CA VAL A 90 -20.16 -5.58 -12.04
C VAL A 90 -21.58 -5.68 -11.49
N ALA A 91 -22.50 -6.32 -12.22
CA ALA A 91 -23.87 -6.49 -11.74
C ALA A 91 -23.94 -7.38 -10.48
N MET A 92 -23.13 -8.43 -10.40
CA MET A 92 -23.00 -9.24 -9.15
C MET A 92 -22.50 -8.42 -7.98
N VAL A 93 -21.50 -7.54 -8.19
CA VAL A 93 -20.99 -6.63 -7.18
C VAL A 93 -22.07 -5.64 -6.72
N SER A 94 -22.81 -5.04 -7.65
CA SER A 94 -23.92 -4.13 -7.32
C SER A 94 -24.95 -4.83 -6.44
N LEU A 95 -25.37 -6.06 -6.78
CA LEU A 95 -26.31 -6.83 -5.97
C LEU A 95 -25.78 -7.12 -4.56
N LEU A 96 -24.52 -7.54 -4.41
CA LEU A 96 -23.94 -7.79 -3.08
C LEU A 96 -23.88 -6.50 -2.23
N LEU A 97 -23.57 -5.36 -2.85
CA LEU A 97 -23.49 -4.10 -2.12
C LEU A 97 -24.86 -3.51 -1.82
N GLU A 98 -25.87 -3.72 -2.67
CA GLU A 98 -27.27 -3.37 -2.39
C GLU A 98 -27.84 -4.18 -1.20
N GLU A 99 -27.48 -5.48 -1.10
CA GLU A 99 -27.80 -6.30 0.09
C GLU A 99 -27.18 -5.69 1.36
N LEU A 100 -25.94 -5.16 1.27
CA LEU A 100 -25.26 -4.51 2.39
C LEU A 100 -25.94 -3.20 2.80
N VAL A 101 -26.36 -2.38 1.82
CA VAL A 101 -27.08 -1.12 2.06
C VAL A 101 -28.39 -1.36 2.82
N GLN A 102 -29.19 -2.36 2.41
CA GLN A 102 -30.42 -2.70 3.13
C GLN A 102 -30.17 -3.08 4.59
N GLN A 103 -29.04 -3.74 4.87
CA GLN A 103 -28.68 -4.17 6.22
C GLN A 103 -28.12 -3.04 7.10
N SER A 104 -27.52 -2.03 6.47
CA SER A 104 -26.88 -0.90 7.15
C SER A 104 -27.83 0.31 7.35
N GLU A 105 -29.12 0.14 7.13
CA GLU A 105 -30.13 1.21 7.23
C GLU A 105 -29.77 2.47 6.41
N GLY A 106 -29.11 2.27 5.26
CA GLY A 106 -28.75 3.35 4.32
C GLY A 106 -27.45 4.11 4.65
N HIS A 107 -26.66 3.66 5.64
CA HIS A 107 -25.40 4.30 5.99
C HIS A 107 -24.25 3.98 5.02
N VAL A 108 -24.44 3.11 4.04
CA VAL A 108 -23.44 2.68 3.06
C VAL A 108 -23.77 3.25 1.68
N ASP A 109 -22.81 3.93 1.06
CA ASP A 109 -22.91 4.38 -0.34
C ASP A 109 -22.46 3.26 -1.29
N ALA A 110 -23.44 2.46 -1.77
CA ALA A 110 -23.17 1.36 -2.69
C ALA A 110 -22.56 1.82 -4.01
N ALA A 111 -23.01 2.95 -4.57
CA ALA A 111 -22.53 3.45 -5.84
C ALA A 111 -21.03 3.78 -5.79
N SER A 112 -20.59 4.47 -4.74
CA SER A 112 -19.17 4.77 -4.49
C SER A 112 -18.34 3.49 -4.27
N LEU A 113 -18.91 2.47 -3.62
CA LEU A 113 -18.21 1.19 -3.44
C LEU A 113 -18.08 0.41 -4.74
N VAL A 114 -19.11 0.39 -5.60
CA VAL A 114 -19.07 -0.21 -6.94
C VAL A 114 -18.01 0.48 -7.80
N GLU A 115 -17.99 1.82 -7.81
CA GLU A 115 -17.00 2.59 -8.55
C GLU A 115 -15.57 2.25 -8.10
N ARG A 116 -15.32 2.25 -6.80
CA ARG A 116 -14.01 1.87 -6.24
C ARG A 116 -13.62 0.43 -6.55
N TRP A 117 -14.59 -0.49 -6.58
CA TRP A 117 -14.32 -1.86 -6.98
C TRP A 117 -13.91 -1.94 -8.46
N ILE A 118 -14.61 -1.20 -9.34
CA ILE A 118 -14.26 -1.11 -10.77
C ILE A 118 -12.85 -0.54 -10.93
N GLN A 119 -12.54 0.57 -10.27
CA GLN A 119 -11.19 1.16 -10.28
C GLN A 119 -10.12 0.17 -9.80
N SER A 120 -10.40 -0.55 -8.71
CA SER A 120 -9.48 -1.55 -8.16
C SER A 120 -9.25 -2.71 -9.11
N ARG A 121 -10.31 -3.20 -9.76
CA ARG A 121 -10.23 -4.27 -10.78
C ARG A 121 -9.40 -3.82 -12.00
N ASP A 122 -9.64 -2.61 -12.48
CA ASP A 122 -8.97 -2.08 -13.68
C ASP A 122 -7.48 -1.81 -13.40
N ALA A 123 -7.17 -1.26 -12.23
CA ALA A 123 -5.80 -1.12 -11.75
C ALA A 123 -5.11 -2.49 -11.65
N LEU A 124 -5.78 -3.48 -11.04
CA LEU A 124 -5.25 -4.83 -10.93
C LEU A 124 -5.01 -5.46 -12.30
N GLN A 125 -5.93 -5.30 -13.27
CA GLN A 125 -5.73 -5.78 -14.65
C GLN A 125 -4.49 -5.17 -15.28
N GLN A 126 -4.25 -3.88 -15.07
CA GLN A 126 -3.07 -3.19 -15.58
C GLN A 126 -1.79 -3.73 -14.92
N PHE A 127 -1.76 -3.87 -13.60
CA PHE A 127 -0.59 -4.40 -12.90
C PHE A 127 -0.29 -5.85 -13.31
N LEU A 128 -1.30 -6.68 -13.48
CA LEU A 128 -1.15 -8.04 -13.99
C LEU A 128 -0.59 -8.07 -15.41
N ASN A 129 -0.97 -7.12 -16.28
CA ASN A 129 -0.39 -7.02 -17.61
C ASN A 129 1.09 -6.58 -17.57
N ILE A 130 1.43 -5.57 -16.75
CA ILE A 130 2.80 -5.06 -16.61
C ILE A 130 3.73 -6.14 -16.04
N ARG A 131 3.24 -6.93 -15.07
CA ARG A 131 4.01 -7.94 -14.35
C ARG A 131 3.83 -9.36 -14.89
N ALA A 132 3.26 -9.54 -16.10
CA ALA A 132 2.89 -10.84 -16.62
C ALA A 132 4.07 -11.82 -16.78
N GLU A 133 5.27 -11.30 -17.02
CA GLU A 133 6.47 -12.10 -17.25
C GLU A 133 7.27 -12.37 -15.95
N ASP A 134 6.90 -11.73 -14.84
CA ASP A 134 7.64 -11.83 -13.57
C ASP A 134 6.79 -12.26 -12.38
N PHE A 135 5.65 -12.95 -12.58
CA PHE A 135 4.81 -13.46 -11.49
C PHE A 135 5.59 -14.36 -10.52
N ASP A 136 6.53 -15.15 -11.01
CA ASP A 136 7.40 -15.97 -10.18
C ASP A 136 8.26 -15.13 -9.23
N ALA A 137 8.77 -13.99 -9.69
CA ALA A 137 9.54 -13.07 -8.87
C ALA A 137 8.75 -12.50 -7.68
N LEU A 138 7.42 -12.38 -7.80
CA LEU A 138 6.57 -11.88 -6.71
C LEU A 138 6.55 -12.80 -5.49
N VAL A 139 6.80 -14.08 -5.68
CA VAL A 139 6.77 -15.10 -4.62
C VAL A 139 8.16 -15.66 -4.27
N GLN A 140 9.24 -15.12 -4.85
CA GLN A 140 10.61 -15.42 -4.47
C GLN A 140 10.96 -14.85 -3.08
N LEU A 141 11.87 -15.52 -2.38
CA LEU A 141 12.30 -15.13 -1.03
C LEU A 141 13.40 -14.07 -1.04
N GLU A 142 14.29 -14.16 -2.01
CA GLU A 142 15.44 -13.27 -2.15
C GLU A 142 15.04 -11.97 -2.82
N GLN A 143 14.57 -11.03 -2.01
CA GLN A 143 14.19 -9.68 -2.44
C GLN A 143 14.83 -8.65 -1.53
N GLY A 144 15.28 -7.54 -2.11
CA GLY A 144 15.68 -6.35 -1.40
C GLY A 144 14.46 -5.57 -0.88
N PHE A 145 14.71 -4.44 -0.23
CA PHE A 145 13.65 -3.60 0.34
C PHE A 145 12.66 -3.11 -0.74
N ILE A 146 13.16 -2.52 -1.82
CA ILE A 146 12.31 -1.94 -2.88
C ILE A 146 11.50 -3.04 -3.57
N GLU A 147 12.12 -4.15 -3.95
CA GLU A 147 11.46 -5.27 -4.61
C GLU A 147 10.35 -5.86 -3.71
N SER A 148 10.63 -6.02 -2.42
CA SER A 148 9.64 -6.51 -1.45
C SER A 148 8.44 -5.58 -1.29
N GLU A 149 8.66 -4.25 -1.27
CA GLU A 149 7.61 -3.25 -1.24
C GLU A 149 6.77 -3.22 -2.53
N GLN A 150 7.38 -3.54 -3.68
CA GLN A 150 6.74 -3.56 -4.99
C GLN A 150 6.10 -4.90 -5.35
N ALA A 151 6.36 -5.97 -4.58
CA ALA A 151 5.81 -7.29 -4.85
C ALA A 151 4.31 -7.44 -4.51
N LEU A 152 3.72 -6.56 -3.69
CA LEU A 152 2.34 -6.68 -3.20
C LEU A 152 1.30 -6.22 -4.24
N ILE A 153 1.22 -6.92 -5.39
CA ILE A 153 0.33 -6.52 -6.50
C ILE A 153 -1.15 -6.77 -6.20
N LEU A 154 -1.51 -7.78 -5.41
CA LEU A 154 -2.91 -8.08 -5.07
C LEU A 154 -3.45 -7.18 -3.96
N GLY A 155 -2.58 -6.66 -3.09
CA GLY A 155 -2.95 -5.78 -1.99
C GLY A 155 -3.52 -6.51 -0.78
N HIS A 156 -4.27 -5.79 0.05
CA HIS A 156 -4.83 -6.32 1.29
C HIS A 156 -5.96 -7.31 1.01
N SER A 157 -5.78 -8.56 1.37
CA SER A 157 -6.68 -9.68 1.00
C SER A 157 -8.10 -9.58 1.55
N MET A 158 -8.31 -8.80 2.62
CA MET A 158 -9.62 -8.59 3.26
C MET A 158 -10.22 -7.21 2.96
N HIS A 159 -9.66 -6.45 2.01
CA HIS A 159 -10.23 -5.19 1.56
C HIS A 159 -11.00 -5.39 0.24
N PRO A 160 -12.27 -4.93 0.11
CA PRO A 160 -13.09 -5.19 -1.07
C PRO A 160 -12.55 -4.56 -2.36
N ALA A 161 -11.79 -3.48 -2.24
CA ALA A 161 -11.22 -2.74 -3.38
C ALA A 161 -9.78 -2.27 -3.09
N PRO A 162 -8.80 -3.18 -2.91
CA PRO A 162 -7.48 -2.86 -2.34
C PRO A 162 -6.59 -2.03 -3.28
N LYS A 163 -6.92 -1.92 -4.55
CA LYS A 163 -6.15 -1.18 -5.56
C LYS A 163 -6.88 0.04 -6.12
N SER A 164 -7.99 0.47 -5.48
CA SER A 164 -8.68 1.70 -5.88
C SER A 164 -7.82 2.93 -5.59
N ARG A 165 -7.72 3.83 -6.59
CA ARG A 165 -6.94 5.06 -6.54
C ARG A 165 -7.67 6.15 -7.32
N THR A 166 -8.40 6.99 -6.60
CA THR A 166 -9.11 8.12 -7.21
C THR A 166 -8.20 9.33 -7.26
N GLY A 167 -7.94 9.84 -8.45
CA GLY A 167 -7.08 10.98 -8.71
C GLY A 167 -5.93 10.69 -9.69
N PHE A 168 -5.47 9.44 -9.82
CA PHE A 168 -4.52 9.02 -10.85
C PHE A 168 -5.23 8.71 -12.16
N VAL A 169 -4.66 9.16 -13.28
CA VAL A 169 -5.02 8.69 -14.63
C VAL A 169 -4.18 7.47 -15.00
N HIS A 170 -4.53 6.81 -16.11
CA HIS A 170 -3.96 5.51 -16.50
C HIS A 170 -2.42 5.50 -16.58
N GLU A 171 -1.83 6.51 -17.19
CA GLU A 171 -0.36 6.65 -17.36
C GLU A 171 0.34 6.89 -16.01
N GLU A 172 -0.35 7.53 -15.07
CA GLU A 172 0.16 7.83 -13.75
C GLU A 172 0.22 6.58 -12.86
N TRP A 173 -0.67 5.60 -13.10
CA TRP A 173 -0.59 4.32 -12.39
C TRP A 173 0.73 3.60 -12.66
N GLN A 174 1.21 3.63 -13.90
CA GLN A 174 2.50 3.02 -14.24
C GLN A 174 3.67 3.76 -13.58
N LYS A 175 3.64 5.09 -13.59
CA LYS A 175 4.73 5.93 -13.07
C LYS A 175 4.81 5.93 -11.54
N TYR A 176 3.65 5.94 -10.85
CA TYR A 176 3.57 6.21 -9.41
C TYR A 176 3.12 5.03 -8.56
N SER A 177 2.93 3.84 -9.15
CA SER A 177 2.49 2.68 -8.41
C SER A 177 3.65 1.71 -8.13
N PRO A 178 3.79 1.24 -6.88
CA PRO A 178 4.77 0.21 -6.55
C PRO A 178 4.53 -1.09 -7.32
N GLU A 179 3.28 -1.47 -7.54
CA GLU A 179 2.89 -2.68 -8.25
C GLU A 179 3.37 -2.72 -9.69
N ALA A 180 3.53 -1.54 -10.31
CA ALA A 180 4.07 -1.39 -11.66
C ALA A 180 5.60 -1.18 -11.68
N CYS A 181 6.30 -1.36 -10.57
CA CYS A 181 7.71 -0.99 -10.41
C CYS A 181 7.97 0.47 -10.83
N GLY A 182 7.02 1.35 -10.50
CA GLY A 182 7.08 2.75 -10.90
C GLY A 182 8.34 3.44 -10.41
N GLN A 183 8.78 4.43 -11.18
CA GLN A 183 9.93 5.26 -10.84
C GLN A 183 9.62 6.71 -11.13
N THR A 184 10.02 7.60 -10.26
CA THR A 184 9.79 9.04 -10.41
C THR A 184 10.90 9.86 -9.78
N GLN A 185 11.15 11.05 -10.32
CA GLN A 185 11.89 12.09 -9.64
C GLN A 185 10.91 12.95 -8.83
N LEU A 186 11.39 13.59 -7.77
CA LEU A 186 10.59 14.58 -7.05
C LEU A 186 10.61 15.91 -7.81
N HIS A 187 9.55 16.68 -7.59
CA HIS A 187 9.42 18.04 -8.07
C HIS A 187 9.89 19.01 -6.98
N TYR A 188 10.72 19.98 -7.32
CA TYR A 188 11.30 20.90 -6.34
C TYR A 188 10.86 22.33 -6.58
N TRP A 189 10.49 23.00 -5.50
CA TRP A 189 10.32 24.44 -5.45
C TRP A 189 11.38 25.08 -4.56
N LEU A 190 11.96 26.21 -5.01
CA LEU A 190 12.64 27.14 -4.13
C LEU A 190 11.59 28.12 -3.58
N VAL A 191 11.48 28.18 -2.26
CA VAL A 191 10.44 28.96 -1.57
C VAL A 191 11.11 29.97 -0.63
N ALA A 192 10.60 31.20 -0.64
CA ALA A 192 11.06 32.25 0.27
C ALA A 192 10.87 31.82 1.73
N PRO A 193 11.85 32.10 2.63
CA PRO A 193 11.87 31.53 3.98
C PRO A 193 10.63 31.81 4.82
N GLU A 194 10.01 32.97 4.64
CA GLU A 194 8.81 33.37 5.36
C GLU A 194 7.58 32.49 5.06
N TYR A 195 7.62 31.72 3.95
CA TYR A 195 6.58 30.80 3.54
C TYR A 195 6.94 29.33 3.81
N ILE A 196 8.01 29.06 4.54
CA ILE A 196 8.39 27.70 4.91
C ILE A 196 8.21 27.48 6.40
N ALA A 197 7.53 26.38 6.72
CA ALA A 197 7.54 25.74 8.02
C ALA A 197 8.38 24.45 7.91
N GLU A 198 9.27 24.22 8.85
CA GLU A 198 10.04 22.98 8.96
C GLU A 198 10.32 22.65 10.41
N GLY A 199 10.44 21.35 10.71
CA GLY A 199 10.86 20.86 12.00
C GLY A 199 11.88 19.74 11.85
N THR A 200 12.74 19.60 12.85
CA THR A 200 13.76 18.57 12.86
C THR A 200 14.13 18.12 14.26
N ALA A 201 14.35 16.82 14.41
CA ALA A 201 15.02 16.21 15.55
C ALA A 201 16.50 15.89 15.24
N LEU A 202 16.97 16.21 14.02
CA LEU A 202 18.37 16.07 13.59
C LEU A 202 19.19 17.31 14.02
N GLU A 203 20.52 17.18 13.98
CA GLU A 203 21.43 18.28 14.32
C GLU A 203 21.32 19.45 13.32
N GLN A 204 21.03 19.16 12.06
CA GLN A 204 20.91 20.14 10.98
C GLN A 204 19.51 20.08 10.35
N ALA A 205 18.96 21.25 10.01
CA ALA A 205 17.68 21.35 9.32
C ALA A 205 17.72 20.62 7.97
N PHE A 206 16.62 19.91 7.65
CA PHE A 206 16.53 19.13 6.42
C PHE A 206 16.71 19.98 5.17
N SER A 207 16.15 21.20 5.14
CA SER A 207 16.28 22.12 4.00
C SER A 207 17.74 22.46 3.69
N ILE A 208 18.62 22.50 4.68
CA ILE A 208 20.07 22.76 4.49
C ILE A 208 20.75 21.52 3.90
N GLN A 209 20.49 20.33 4.48
CA GLN A 209 21.05 19.06 4.00
C GLN A 209 20.60 18.82 2.54
N LEU A 210 19.31 18.94 2.27
CA LEU A 210 18.76 18.76 0.93
C LEU A 210 19.42 19.70 -0.10
N LYS A 211 19.65 20.97 0.29
CA LYS A 211 20.26 21.96 -0.58
C LYS A 211 21.74 21.67 -0.87
N GLN A 212 22.45 21.03 0.06
CA GLN A 212 23.81 20.57 -0.14
C GLN A 212 23.87 19.38 -1.11
N GLU A 213 23.02 18.38 -0.87
CA GLU A 213 23.00 17.13 -1.64
C GLU A 213 22.50 17.33 -3.08
N ILE A 214 21.47 18.15 -3.30
CA ILE A 214 20.88 18.32 -4.64
C ILE A 214 21.82 18.99 -5.63
N LYS A 215 22.82 19.76 -5.18
CA LYS A 215 23.76 20.45 -6.05
C LYS A 215 24.48 19.54 -7.03
N TRP A 216 24.73 18.30 -6.63
CA TRP A 216 25.39 17.29 -7.47
C TRP A 216 24.54 16.83 -8.67
N HIS A 217 23.27 17.21 -8.69
CA HIS A 217 22.28 16.82 -9.71
C HIS A 217 21.76 18.00 -10.54
N LEU A 218 22.31 19.21 -10.33
CA LEU A 218 21.85 20.42 -11.00
C LEU A 218 22.78 20.81 -12.15
N SER A 219 22.21 21.36 -13.22
CA SER A 219 22.93 22.00 -14.29
C SER A 219 23.53 23.34 -13.83
N GLU A 220 24.44 23.89 -14.63
CA GLU A 220 25.11 25.15 -14.34
C GLU A 220 24.10 26.31 -14.15
N SER A 221 23.11 26.45 -15.03
CA SER A 221 22.05 27.45 -14.93
C SER A 221 21.16 27.27 -13.71
N GLU A 222 20.93 26.02 -13.26
CA GLU A 222 20.18 25.73 -12.04
C GLU A 222 21.00 26.04 -10.78
N LEU A 223 22.32 25.82 -10.83
CA LEU A 223 23.23 26.24 -9.75
C LEU A 223 23.29 27.77 -9.64
N GLU A 224 23.30 28.50 -10.77
CA GLU A 224 23.17 29.96 -10.77
C GLU A 224 21.84 30.41 -10.15
N THR A 225 20.74 29.75 -10.50
CA THR A 225 19.43 30.02 -9.90
C THR A 225 19.47 29.75 -8.40
N LEU A 226 20.04 28.63 -7.99
CA LEU A 226 20.18 28.29 -6.57
C LEU A 226 21.04 29.31 -5.80
N ALA A 227 22.05 29.87 -6.44
CA ALA A 227 22.91 30.92 -5.88
C ALA A 227 22.19 32.28 -5.81
N ALA A 228 21.42 32.66 -6.84
CA ALA A 228 20.67 33.90 -6.88
C ALA A 228 19.59 33.93 -5.76
N TYR A 229 19.03 32.75 -5.42
CA TYR A 229 18.07 32.57 -4.35
C TYR A 229 18.68 31.81 -3.16
N ALA A 230 19.91 32.18 -2.76
CA ALA A 230 20.67 31.45 -1.75
C ALA A 230 19.96 31.31 -0.40
N HIS A 231 19.12 32.27 -0.01
CA HIS A 231 18.33 32.27 1.24
C HIS A 231 17.03 31.50 1.14
N TYR A 232 16.57 31.12 -0.08
CA TYR A 232 15.36 30.31 -0.26
C TYR A 232 15.59 28.88 0.16
N LYS A 233 14.51 28.20 0.58
CA LYS A 233 14.53 26.79 1.00
C LYS A 233 13.96 25.90 -0.09
N LEU A 234 14.52 24.70 -0.23
CA LEU A 234 14.01 23.69 -1.16
C LEU A 234 12.86 22.91 -0.53
N LEU A 235 11.73 22.89 -1.22
CA LEU A 235 10.55 22.10 -0.86
C LEU A 235 10.39 20.96 -1.87
N PRO A 236 10.61 19.69 -1.47
CA PRO A 236 10.37 18.53 -2.34
C PRO A 236 8.89 18.15 -2.31
N LEU A 237 8.34 17.87 -3.48
CA LEU A 237 6.95 17.50 -3.68
C LEU A 237 6.85 16.25 -4.55
N HIS A 238 5.81 15.45 -4.34
CA HIS A 238 5.44 14.44 -5.31
C HIS A 238 5.08 15.13 -6.64
N PRO A 239 5.55 14.69 -7.82
CA PRO A 239 5.31 15.41 -9.08
C PRO A 239 3.82 15.57 -9.41
N TRP A 240 3.01 14.57 -9.11
CA TRP A 240 1.55 14.69 -9.22
C TRP A 240 1.00 15.80 -8.32
N GLN A 241 1.47 15.84 -7.07
CA GLN A 241 1.04 16.85 -6.10
C GLN A 241 1.46 18.26 -6.52
N ALA A 242 2.66 18.42 -7.04
CA ALA A 242 3.13 19.71 -7.54
C ALA A 242 2.21 20.24 -8.66
N ARG A 243 1.86 19.41 -9.66
CA ARG A 243 0.92 19.79 -10.72
C ARG A 243 -0.46 20.16 -10.16
N TYR A 244 -0.98 19.37 -9.22
CA TYR A 244 -2.25 19.67 -8.55
C TYR A 244 -2.20 21.02 -7.84
N LEU A 245 -1.15 21.32 -7.08
CA LEU A 245 -0.99 22.56 -6.33
C LEU A 245 -0.77 23.79 -7.23
N GLN A 246 -0.16 23.62 -8.40
CA GLN A 246 0.03 24.70 -9.39
C GLN A 246 -1.31 25.31 -9.89
N SER A 247 -2.40 24.57 -9.78
CA SER A 247 -3.74 25.10 -10.09
C SER A 247 -4.30 26.05 -9.03
N LYS A 248 -3.78 26.02 -7.79
CA LYS A 248 -4.28 26.78 -6.64
C LYS A 248 -4.00 28.30 -6.80
N VAL A 249 -4.94 29.12 -6.34
CA VAL A 249 -4.83 30.58 -6.43
C VAL A 249 -3.61 31.10 -5.67
N TRP A 250 -3.37 30.59 -4.46
CA TRP A 250 -2.21 30.98 -3.65
C TRP A 250 -0.88 30.68 -4.33
N PHE A 251 -0.75 29.53 -5.01
CA PHE A 251 0.48 29.20 -5.76
C PHE A 251 0.75 30.21 -6.85
N LYS A 252 -0.26 30.53 -7.67
CA LYS A 252 -0.14 31.51 -8.76
C LYS A 252 0.27 32.90 -8.23
N SER A 253 -0.31 33.32 -7.10
CA SER A 253 0.06 34.57 -6.44
C SER A 253 1.49 34.60 -5.94
N LEU A 254 1.94 33.55 -5.25
CA LEU A 254 3.34 33.47 -4.76
C LEU A 254 4.35 33.38 -5.90
N LYS A 255 4.04 32.62 -6.95
CA LYS A 255 4.89 32.53 -8.14
C LYS A 255 5.03 33.87 -8.85
N ALA A 256 3.94 34.62 -9.03
CA ALA A 256 3.96 35.95 -9.64
C ALA A 256 4.81 36.96 -8.84
N LYS A 257 4.89 36.80 -7.51
CA LYS A 257 5.73 37.60 -6.62
C LYS A 257 7.15 37.06 -6.45
N LEU A 258 7.54 36.07 -7.23
CA LEU A 258 8.82 35.35 -7.15
C LEU A 258 9.10 34.73 -5.76
N LYS A 259 8.05 34.49 -4.95
CA LYS A 259 8.17 33.82 -3.65
C LYS A 259 8.31 32.30 -3.78
N ILE A 260 7.96 31.76 -4.95
CA ILE A 260 8.20 30.37 -5.37
C ILE A 260 8.89 30.40 -6.72
N ILE A 261 10.04 29.73 -6.84
CA ILE A 261 10.73 29.44 -8.08
C ILE A 261 10.59 27.95 -8.35
N ASP A 262 10.03 27.62 -9.48
CA ASP A 262 9.73 26.24 -9.88
C ASP A 262 10.97 25.64 -10.58
N LEU A 263 11.59 24.65 -9.97
CA LEU A 263 12.76 23.96 -10.52
C LEU A 263 12.39 22.71 -11.34
N GLY A 264 11.14 22.23 -11.25
CA GLY A 264 10.68 21.01 -11.94
C GLY A 264 11.14 19.70 -11.29
N GLU A 265 10.94 18.59 -12.03
CA GLU A 265 11.34 17.23 -11.60
C GLU A 265 12.84 17.04 -11.85
N LYS A 266 13.59 16.58 -10.83
CA LYS A 266 15.03 16.37 -10.93
C LYS A 266 15.63 15.53 -9.81
N ALA A 267 16.96 15.40 -9.85
CA ALA A 267 17.79 14.68 -8.91
C ALA A 267 17.53 13.17 -8.91
N TRP A 268 17.44 12.57 -7.73
CA TRP A 268 17.36 11.13 -7.57
C TRP A 268 16.09 10.52 -8.19
N ILE A 269 16.24 9.31 -8.70
CA ILE A 269 15.12 8.47 -9.09
C ILE A 269 14.67 7.70 -7.84
N PHE A 270 13.40 7.83 -7.51
CA PHE A 270 12.76 7.16 -6.40
C PHE A 270 11.79 6.09 -6.87
N SER A 271 11.68 5.02 -6.11
CA SER A 271 10.67 3.97 -6.25
C SER A 271 9.59 4.16 -5.18
N PRO A 272 8.30 4.13 -5.53
CA PRO A 272 7.23 4.13 -4.54
C PRO A 272 7.22 2.83 -3.75
N THR A 273 6.94 2.93 -2.44
CA THR A 273 6.70 1.80 -1.55
C THR A 273 5.21 1.40 -1.55
N THR A 274 4.82 0.37 -0.81
CA THR A 274 3.41 -0.05 -0.65
C THR A 274 2.48 1.08 -0.19
N SER A 275 3.01 2.10 0.47
CA SER A 275 2.24 3.30 0.86
C SER A 275 1.93 4.24 -0.30
N VAL A 276 2.50 4.00 -1.49
CA VAL A 276 2.43 4.80 -2.73
C VAL A 276 3.14 6.15 -2.61
N ARG A 277 2.88 6.93 -1.55
CA ARG A 277 3.48 8.26 -1.34
C ARG A 277 4.86 8.24 -0.68
N THR A 278 5.23 7.17 0.03
CA THR A 278 6.60 7.04 0.55
C THR A 278 7.49 6.54 -0.56
N LEU A 279 8.54 7.30 -0.82
CA LEU A 279 9.45 7.11 -1.94
C LEU A 279 10.83 6.76 -1.42
N ALA A 280 11.42 5.69 -1.93
CA ALA A 280 12.72 5.16 -1.55
C ALA A 280 13.71 5.17 -2.71
N SER A 281 14.95 5.48 -2.41
CA SER A 281 16.07 5.38 -3.36
C SER A 281 17.34 5.06 -2.60
N PHE A 282 18.11 4.06 -3.03
CA PHE A 282 19.42 3.78 -2.41
C PHE A 282 20.49 4.81 -2.77
N ASN A 283 20.21 5.66 -3.77
CA ASN A 283 21.10 6.75 -4.17
C ASN A 283 20.83 8.06 -3.40
N ALA A 284 19.73 8.11 -2.64
CA ALA A 284 19.36 9.24 -1.79
C ALA A 284 19.63 8.91 -0.32
N PRO A 285 20.07 9.86 0.50
CA PRO A 285 20.36 9.59 1.92
C PRO A 285 19.12 9.37 2.78
N TRP A 286 17.93 9.64 2.25
CA TRP A 286 16.64 9.51 2.96
C TRP A 286 15.58 8.83 2.09
N MET A 287 14.59 8.23 2.73
CA MET A 287 13.27 8.07 2.15
C MET A 287 12.48 9.36 2.35
N LEU A 288 11.62 9.71 1.38
CA LEU A 288 10.78 10.89 1.47
C LEU A 288 9.29 10.50 1.38
N LYS A 289 8.48 11.12 2.23
CA LYS A 289 7.03 10.86 2.32
C LYS A 289 6.28 12.17 2.08
N PRO A 290 6.21 12.65 0.82
CA PRO A 290 5.42 13.83 0.47
C PRO A 290 3.92 13.57 0.62
N SER A 291 3.15 14.63 0.85
CA SER A 291 1.69 14.61 0.73
C SER A 291 1.28 14.27 -0.70
N LEU A 292 0.17 13.55 -0.83
CA LEU A 292 -0.41 13.13 -2.10
C LEU A 292 -1.94 13.19 -1.98
N SER A 293 -2.58 14.17 -2.65
CA SER A 293 -4.03 14.39 -2.61
C SER A 293 -4.80 13.40 -3.49
N VAL A 294 -4.38 12.14 -3.46
CA VAL A 294 -5.00 10.99 -4.12
C VAL A 294 -5.66 10.13 -3.06
N MET A 295 -6.90 9.74 -3.30
CA MET A 295 -7.58 8.77 -2.44
C MET A 295 -7.10 7.36 -2.79
N ILE A 296 -6.44 6.71 -1.86
CA ILE A 296 -5.99 5.32 -1.98
C ILE A 296 -6.79 4.48 -1.00
N THR A 297 -7.56 3.53 -1.52
CA THR A 297 -8.53 2.78 -0.74
C THR A 297 -9.54 3.72 -0.04
N ASN A 298 -9.43 3.92 1.26
CA ASN A 298 -10.39 4.66 2.08
C ASN A 298 -9.90 6.02 2.59
N SER A 299 -8.70 6.48 2.19
CA SER A 299 -8.14 7.73 2.70
C SER A 299 -7.31 8.49 1.69
N ILE A 300 -7.42 9.82 1.72
CA ILE A 300 -6.53 10.73 1.01
C ILE A 300 -5.16 10.69 1.69
N ARG A 301 -4.09 10.61 0.90
CA ARG A 301 -2.73 10.44 1.40
C ARG A 301 -2.02 11.77 1.69
N VAL A 302 -2.69 12.69 2.35
CA VAL A 302 -2.12 13.96 2.82
C VAL A 302 -1.50 13.77 4.21
N ASN A 303 -0.30 14.30 4.43
CA ASN A 303 0.33 14.35 5.75
C ASN A 303 -0.31 15.46 6.58
N LEU A 304 -0.34 15.30 7.88
CA LEU A 304 -0.88 16.30 8.80
C LEU A 304 0.25 16.85 9.69
N ALA A 305 0.16 18.12 10.05
CA ALA A 305 1.15 18.76 10.93
C ALA A 305 1.36 17.99 12.26
N LYS A 306 0.27 17.43 12.83
CA LYS A 306 0.36 16.58 14.04
C LYS A 306 1.19 15.31 13.85
N GLU A 307 1.23 14.75 12.62
CA GLU A 307 2.06 13.56 12.32
C GLU A 307 3.53 13.94 12.27
N CYS A 308 3.86 15.11 11.75
CA CYS A 308 5.21 15.67 11.72
C CYS A 308 5.79 15.79 13.13
N HIS A 309 5.08 16.45 14.04
CA HIS A 309 5.51 16.62 15.44
C HIS A 309 5.63 15.27 16.15
N ARG A 310 4.72 14.34 15.87
CA ARG A 310 4.80 12.98 16.42
C ARG A 310 6.05 12.24 15.96
N GLY A 311 6.41 12.40 14.66
CA GLY A 311 7.64 11.84 14.09
C GLY A 311 8.89 12.34 14.80
N GLU A 312 9.03 13.66 14.99
CA GLU A 312 10.13 14.26 15.73
C GLU A 312 10.20 13.74 17.19
N MET A 313 9.07 13.73 17.89
CA MET A 313 9.01 13.24 19.28
C MET A 313 9.43 11.77 19.36
N THR A 314 8.96 10.93 18.44
CA THR A 314 9.30 9.50 18.39
C THR A 314 10.79 9.32 18.13
N HIS A 315 11.37 10.08 17.20
CA HIS A 315 12.81 10.05 16.94
C HIS A 315 13.62 10.42 18.18
N ARG A 316 13.29 11.53 18.84
CA ARG A 316 13.96 11.96 20.11
C ARG A 316 13.83 10.92 21.21
N LEU A 317 12.66 10.27 21.32
CA LEU A 317 12.43 9.22 22.29
C LEU A 317 13.36 8.02 22.04
N TRP A 318 13.43 7.52 20.79
CA TRP A 318 14.31 6.39 20.47
C TRP A 318 15.80 6.71 20.65
N HIS A 319 16.22 7.97 20.51
CA HIS A 319 17.60 8.43 20.71
C HIS A 319 17.90 8.87 22.15
N SER A 320 16.90 8.91 23.04
CA SER A 320 17.09 9.15 24.46
C SER A 320 17.71 7.95 25.19
N GLU A 321 18.21 8.16 26.40
CA GLU A 321 18.72 7.08 27.26
C GLU A 321 17.68 5.96 27.45
N LEU A 322 16.41 6.34 27.66
CA LEU A 322 15.31 5.38 27.78
C LEU A 322 15.15 4.55 26.51
N GLY A 323 15.08 5.19 25.34
CA GLY A 323 14.92 4.50 24.05
C GLY A 323 16.09 3.56 23.77
N GLN A 324 17.32 4.00 24.02
CA GLN A 324 18.51 3.17 23.85
C GLN A 324 18.54 1.98 24.84
N SER A 325 18.06 2.19 26.07
CA SER A 325 17.90 1.09 27.03
C SER A 325 16.89 0.05 26.56
N ILE A 326 15.76 0.49 25.96
CA ILE A 326 14.74 -0.39 25.39
C ILE A 326 15.32 -1.21 24.23
N LEU A 327 15.99 -0.57 23.28
CA LEU A 327 16.60 -1.24 22.13
C LEU A 327 17.66 -2.26 22.55
N LYS A 328 18.42 -1.97 23.61
CA LYS A 328 19.39 -2.91 24.19
C LYS A 328 18.71 -4.15 24.80
N GLN A 329 17.51 -3.99 25.39
CA GLN A 329 16.73 -5.11 25.91
C GLN A 329 15.97 -5.88 24.84
N CYS A 330 15.68 -5.23 23.72
CA CYS A 330 14.95 -5.79 22.58
C CYS A 330 15.80 -5.70 21.29
N PRO A 331 16.92 -6.43 21.18
CA PRO A 331 17.90 -6.25 20.10
C PRO A 331 17.37 -6.61 18.70
N THR A 332 16.25 -7.31 18.61
CA THR A 332 15.57 -7.62 17.36
C THR A 332 14.65 -6.50 16.86
N LEU A 333 14.41 -5.49 17.69
CA LEU A 333 13.58 -4.34 17.37
C LEU A 333 14.44 -3.21 16.80
N LYS A 334 14.06 -2.66 15.67
CA LYS A 334 14.64 -1.44 15.07
C LYS A 334 13.52 -0.50 14.67
N ALA A 335 13.68 0.79 14.99
CA ALA A 335 12.73 1.82 14.57
C ALA A 335 13.18 2.46 13.26
N VAL A 336 12.22 2.68 12.36
CA VAL A 336 12.37 3.55 11.20
C VAL A 336 11.64 4.83 11.53
N ASN A 337 12.39 5.93 11.72
CA ASN A 337 11.83 7.17 12.25
C ASN A 337 11.50 8.17 11.15
N ASP A 338 10.68 9.15 11.49
CA ASP A 338 10.37 10.34 10.68
C ASP A 338 11.00 11.59 11.40
N PRO A 339 12.34 11.79 11.31
CA PRO A 339 13.06 12.76 12.17
C PRO A 339 12.89 14.21 11.77
N ALA A 340 12.43 14.50 10.55
CA ALA A 340 12.29 15.86 10.04
C ALA A 340 11.14 15.99 9.05
N TRP A 341 10.74 17.22 8.79
CA TRP A 341 9.73 17.55 7.80
C TRP A 341 9.88 18.99 7.31
N ILE A 342 9.29 19.28 6.15
CA ILE A 342 9.22 20.60 5.57
C ILE A 342 7.88 20.78 4.86
N ALA A 343 7.33 22.00 4.90
CA ALA A 343 6.05 22.35 4.29
C ALA A 343 6.00 23.83 3.90
N LEU A 344 5.05 24.19 3.08
CA LEU A 344 4.66 25.57 2.85
C LEU A 344 3.68 26.02 3.95
N GLN A 345 3.82 27.28 4.38
CA GLN A 345 2.88 27.95 5.29
C GLN A 345 2.37 29.24 4.69
N LEU A 346 1.12 29.59 5.01
CA LEU A 346 0.50 30.88 4.68
C LEU A 346 -0.11 31.45 5.96
N ASP A 347 0.20 32.72 6.25
CA ASP A 347 -0.33 33.42 7.41
C ASP A 347 -0.14 32.65 8.75
N GLY A 348 0.96 31.87 8.83
CA GLY A 348 1.30 31.06 9.99
C GLY A 348 0.65 29.67 10.01
N GLU A 349 -0.22 29.35 9.07
CA GLU A 349 -0.88 28.05 8.95
C GLU A 349 -0.15 27.16 7.95
N ILE A 350 0.15 25.91 8.35
CA ILE A 350 0.80 24.90 7.51
C ILE A 350 -0.22 24.41 6.47
N ILE A 351 0.20 24.36 5.21
CA ILE A 351 -0.59 23.75 4.15
C ILE A 351 -0.26 22.26 4.09
N ASP A 352 -1.09 21.44 4.71
CA ASP A 352 -0.92 19.99 4.84
C ASP A 352 -0.62 19.29 3.49
N GLU A 353 -1.24 19.76 2.41
CA GLU A 353 -1.04 19.27 1.04
C GLU A 353 0.41 19.42 0.54
N THR A 354 1.24 20.25 1.20
CA THR A 354 2.65 20.50 0.82
C THR A 354 3.66 19.80 1.71
N ILE A 355 3.21 19.17 2.80
CA ILE A 355 4.11 18.52 3.76
C ILE A 355 4.90 17.40 3.09
N CYS A 356 6.21 17.46 3.23
CA CYS A 356 7.12 16.34 2.97
C CYS A 356 7.81 15.91 4.26
N ILE A 357 7.55 14.69 4.70
CA ILE A 357 8.20 14.07 5.86
C ILE A 357 9.46 13.35 5.38
N VAL A 358 10.56 13.53 6.10
CA VAL A 358 11.83 12.84 5.92
C VAL A 358 11.82 11.58 6.77
N ARG A 359 12.16 10.45 6.17
CA ARG A 359 12.19 9.15 6.83
C ARG A 359 13.58 8.54 6.74
N ASP A 360 14.02 7.91 7.82
CA ASP A 360 15.26 7.16 7.84
C ASP A 360 15.34 6.15 6.70
N GLN A 361 16.54 5.98 6.11
CA GLN A 361 16.85 4.95 5.14
C GLN A 361 17.78 3.90 5.78
N PRO A 362 17.24 2.94 6.55
CA PRO A 362 18.07 1.97 7.26
C PRO A 362 18.47 0.77 6.43
N PHE A 363 17.97 0.67 5.19
CA PHE A 363 18.17 -0.48 4.31
C PHE A 363 19.27 -0.21 3.29
N THR A 364 20.03 -1.27 2.94
CA THR A 364 21.01 -1.23 1.86
C THR A 364 20.59 -2.15 0.72
N PRO A 365 21.16 -1.96 -0.51
CA PRO A 365 20.81 -2.82 -1.65
C PRO A 365 21.09 -4.30 -1.44
N GLU A 366 22.10 -4.62 -0.61
CA GLU A 366 22.56 -5.99 -0.36
C GLU A 366 21.71 -6.72 0.68
N GLN A 367 20.90 -5.99 1.44
CA GLN A 367 20.08 -6.60 2.49
C GLN A 367 18.84 -7.25 1.91
N GLN A 368 18.59 -8.48 2.29
CA GLN A 368 17.31 -9.14 2.08
C GLN A 368 16.31 -8.58 3.09
N VAL A 369 15.27 -7.91 2.57
CA VAL A 369 14.22 -7.29 3.38
C VAL A 369 12.87 -7.76 2.88
N THR A 370 12.04 -8.24 3.79
CA THR A 370 10.70 -8.71 3.46
C THR A 370 9.63 -7.87 4.15
N CYS A 371 8.78 -7.25 3.36
CA CYS A 371 7.51 -6.72 3.85
C CYS A 371 6.62 -7.91 4.26
N ILE A 372 6.17 -7.95 5.52
CA ILE A 372 5.37 -9.08 6.04
C ILE A 372 4.08 -9.28 5.22
N ALA A 373 3.46 -8.19 4.75
CA ALA A 373 2.27 -8.27 3.91
C ALA A 373 2.56 -9.02 2.59
N SER A 374 3.76 -8.89 2.03
CA SER A 374 4.15 -9.58 0.79
C SER A 374 4.42 -11.07 0.99
N LEU A 375 4.72 -11.55 2.22
CA LEU A 375 4.78 -12.99 2.52
C LEU A 375 3.44 -13.69 2.29
N CYS A 376 2.34 -12.97 2.51
CA CYS A 376 0.99 -13.47 2.28
C CYS A 376 0.51 -13.28 0.82
N GLN A 377 1.34 -12.70 -0.05
CA GLN A 377 1.01 -12.51 -1.46
C GLN A 377 0.90 -13.88 -2.15
N ASP A 378 -0.29 -14.13 -2.73
CA ASP A 378 -0.49 -15.30 -3.58
C ASP A 378 0.10 -15.05 -4.96
N HIS A 379 0.64 -16.10 -5.60
CA HIS A 379 0.93 -16.07 -7.02
C HIS A 379 -0.39 -15.85 -7.79
N PRO A 380 -0.44 -14.91 -8.76
CA PRO A 380 -1.71 -14.52 -9.39
C PRO A 380 -2.44 -15.68 -10.11
N VAL A 381 -1.70 -16.65 -10.61
CA VAL A 381 -2.22 -17.78 -11.42
C VAL A 381 -2.13 -19.09 -10.65
N GLU A 382 -0.98 -19.40 -10.05
CA GLU A 382 -0.72 -20.67 -9.41
C GLU A 382 -1.16 -20.70 -7.93
N GLU A 383 -1.40 -21.89 -7.41
CA GLU A 383 -1.81 -22.09 -6.02
C GLU A 383 -0.62 -22.12 -5.04
N ARG A 384 0.22 -21.09 -5.08
CA ARG A 384 1.38 -20.92 -4.18
C ARG A 384 1.54 -19.48 -3.73
N ASN A 385 2.29 -19.27 -2.66
CA ASN A 385 2.67 -17.97 -2.13
C ASN A 385 4.09 -18.00 -1.58
N ARG A 386 4.60 -16.87 -1.09
CA ARG A 386 5.95 -16.79 -0.53
C ARG A 386 6.15 -17.68 0.69
N PHE A 387 5.12 -17.89 1.54
CA PHE A 387 5.22 -18.83 2.65
C PHE A 387 5.46 -20.25 2.18
N ASN A 388 4.84 -20.68 1.07
CA ASN A 388 5.12 -22.00 0.51
C ASN A 388 6.60 -22.12 0.14
N ALA A 389 7.16 -21.15 -0.57
CA ALA A 389 8.56 -21.13 -0.94
C ALA A 389 9.49 -21.15 0.29
N LEU A 390 9.17 -20.35 1.32
CA LEU A 390 9.91 -20.31 2.58
C LEU A 390 9.92 -21.67 3.28
N PHE A 391 8.77 -22.32 3.41
CA PHE A 391 8.68 -23.59 4.10
C PHE A 391 9.30 -24.73 3.29
N ASP A 392 9.25 -24.69 1.96
CA ASP A 392 9.95 -25.63 1.09
C ASP A 392 11.48 -25.49 1.21
N GLN A 393 11.99 -24.27 1.29
CA GLN A 393 13.41 -24.01 1.54
C GLN A 393 13.85 -24.54 2.90
N ILE A 394 13.11 -24.27 3.97
CA ILE A 394 13.41 -24.75 5.33
C ILE A 394 13.36 -26.28 5.35
N ALA A 395 12.33 -26.89 4.75
CA ALA A 395 12.19 -28.34 4.65
C ALA A 395 13.42 -29.00 4.00
N SER A 396 13.87 -28.43 2.88
CA SER A 396 15.05 -28.90 2.15
C SER A 396 16.33 -28.77 2.97
N GLN A 397 16.55 -27.62 3.61
CA GLN A 397 17.74 -27.35 4.42
C GLN A 397 17.83 -28.22 5.66
N GLN A 398 16.70 -28.49 6.32
CA GLN A 398 16.62 -29.24 7.56
C GLN A 398 16.34 -30.73 7.33
N LYS A 399 16.10 -31.16 6.08
CA LYS A 399 15.69 -32.54 5.71
C LYS A 399 14.44 -32.99 6.47
N LEU A 400 13.48 -32.07 6.67
CA LEU A 400 12.21 -32.31 7.33
C LEU A 400 11.11 -32.45 6.28
N ASN A 401 10.15 -33.35 6.53
CA ASN A 401 9.00 -33.55 5.63
C ASN A 401 7.68 -32.99 6.16
N ASP A 402 7.62 -32.62 7.43
CA ASP A 402 6.41 -32.08 8.06
C ASP A 402 6.35 -30.56 7.92
N LYS A 403 5.70 -30.09 6.86
CA LYS A 403 5.50 -28.64 6.62
C LYS A 403 4.67 -27.97 7.70
N ALA A 404 3.75 -28.68 8.35
CA ALA A 404 2.93 -28.10 9.42
C ALA A 404 3.79 -27.81 10.65
N GLN A 405 4.69 -28.74 11.00
CA GLN A 405 5.65 -28.53 12.10
C GLN A 405 6.62 -27.39 11.78
N ILE A 406 7.15 -27.33 10.55
CA ILE A 406 8.03 -26.24 10.09
C ILE A 406 7.31 -24.89 10.21
N ALA A 407 6.07 -24.79 9.74
CA ALA A 407 5.27 -23.58 9.84
C ALA A 407 5.04 -23.18 11.32
N HIS A 408 4.69 -24.14 12.18
CA HIS A 408 4.51 -23.90 13.61
C HIS A 408 5.78 -23.32 14.26
N ASP A 409 6.93 -23.94 14.03
CA ASP A 409 8.20 -23.52 14.63
C ASP A 409 8.67 -22.18 14.08
N TRP A 410 8.46 -21.93 12.80
CA TRP A 410 8.73 -20.63 12.18
C TRP A 410 7.87 -19.52 12.81
N PHE A 411 6.56 -19.71 12.89
CA PHE A 411 5.67 -18.71 13.50
C PHE A 411 5.96 -18.48 14.98
N LYS A 412 6.27 -19.54 15.72
CA LYS A 412 6.70 -19.44 17.12
C LYS A 412 7.96 -18.57 17.25
N THR A 413 8.95 -18.80 16.38
CA THR A 413 10.19 -18.02 16.35
C THR A 413 9.88 -16.57 15.95
N PHE A 414 9.10 -16.37 14.88
CA PHE A 414 8.70 -15.03 14.43
C PHE A 414 8.00 -14.23 15.54
N LEU A 415 7.04 -14.82 16.25
CA LEU A 415 6.34 -14.18 17.37
C LEU A 415 7.31 -13.79 18.50
N ASN A 416 8.29 -14.64 18.79
CA ASN A 416 9.28 -14.37 19.84
C ASN A 416 10.23 -13.22 19.49
N ILE A 417 10.65 -13.09 18.23
CA ILE A 417 11.62 -12.07 17.79
C ILE A 417 10.95 -10.75 17.38
N SER A 418 9.67 -10.75 17.05
CA SER A 418 8.92 -9.58 16.56
C SER A 418 7.86 -9.09 17.54
N LEU A 419 6.80 -9.86 17.73
CA LEU A 419 5.62 -9.41 18.49
C LEU A 419 5.91 -9.34 20.00
N ARG A 420 6.63 -10.31 20.56
CA ARG A 420 6.94 -10.33 22.00
C ARG A 420 7.75 -9.11 22.47
N PRO A 421 8.80 -8.65 21.77
CA PRO A 421 9.48 -7.40 22.10
C PRO A 421 8.57 -6.18 22.05
N LEU A 422 7.69 -6.09 21.02
CA LEU A 422 6.72 -5.00 20.94
C LEU A 422 5.73 -5.00 22.09
N MET A 423 5.20 -6.17 22.46
CA MET A 423 4.28 -6.32 23.58
C MET A 423 4.98 -5.99 24.92
N TYR A 424 6.26 -6.34 25.07
CA TYR A 424 7.05 -5.99 26.23
C TYR A 424 7.20 -4.46 26.35
N VAL A 425 7.57 -3.77 25.26
CA VAL A 425 7.71 -2.31 25.23
C VAL A 425 6.38 -1.64 25.56
N TYR A 426 5.29 -2.09 24.93
CA TYR A 426 3.94 -1.58 25.18
C TYR A 426 3.54 -1.76 26.66
N HIS A 427 3.69 -2.97 27.21
CA HIS A 427 3.31 -3.27 28.59
C HIS A 427 4.15 -2.53 29.62
N ARG A 428 5.47 -2.46 29.40
CA ARG A 428 6.42 -1.89 30.36
C ARG A 428 6.44 -0.36 30.35
N TYR A 429 6.29 0.26 29.20
CA TYR A 429 6.53 1.67 28.98
C TYR A 429 5.31 2.44 28.45
N GLY A 430 4.22 1.76 28.08
CA GLY A 430 3.02 2.38 27.51
C GLY A 430 3.23 2.96 26.09
N MET A 431 4.18 2.43 25.35
CA MET A 431 4.62 2.97 24.05
C MET A 431 4.05 2.17 22.87
#